data_dcb8ba04d29a550a77d587c550d56833
#
_entry.id   dcb8ba04d29a550a77d587c550d56833
#
_cell.length_a   1.000
_cell.length_b   1.000
_cell.length_c   1.000
_cell.angle_alpha   90.00
_cell.angle_beta   90.00
_cell.angle_gamma   90.00
#
_symmetry.space_group_name_H-M   'P 1'
#
loop_
_entity.id
_entity.type
_entity.pdbx_description
1 polymer ?
#
loop_
_entity_poly.entity_id
_entity_poly.type
_entity_poly.pdbx_seq_one_letter_code
_entity_poly.pdbx_strand_id
1 'polypeptide(L)'
;VWTKTVGGRSKEIVIKWNRMGQDIPGETQVLGDATAEFNSPFLEFSLVLELRKSGSEALARLYTHRPLAIYVPRKFIRAEQLGRRPHRMEAIERSHDGIAIDWNRNYAVIYEWMKGIDAVEAHRKELLDNDAMATLIECARKDLDSQGFTVSDNKPQHIIVRPRQDGSLATDRAGKLLYGLVDFELLKRTPAREEQLRAEKRQEYLIRQVRRFEPREQFPAGLSQVNIMGVDYVYGQVESTGGALWVVGRDPMLFDYFLPEKWRRTPRTRLSSAYEVYETVTD
;
A
#
# COMPACT_ATOMS: atom_id res chain seq x y z
N VAL A 1 11.35 17.63 4.07
CA VAL A 1 10.45 18.64 4.65
C VAL A 1 10.06 18.20 6.06
N TRP A 2 9.85 19.14 6.97
CA TRP A 2 9.38 18.87 8.32
C TRP A 2 7.86 19.12 8.41
N THR A 3 7.15 18.22 9.10
CA THR A 3 5.74 18.47 9.43
C THR A 3 5.62 19.54 10.51
N LYS A 4 4.46 20.19 10.62
CA LYS A 4 4.16 21.01 11.79
C LYS A 4 4.21 20.14 13.05
N THR A 5 4.66 20.73 14.15
CA THR A 5 4.69 20.04 15.44
C THR A 5 3.27 19.87 15.98
N VAL A 6 2.90 18.64 16.28
CA VAL A 6 1.63 18.29 16.93
C VAL A 6 1.95 17.46 18.17
N GLY A 7 1.49 17.88 19.33
CA GLY A 7 1.78 17.19 20.60
C GLY A 7 3.28 17.09 20.90
N GLY A 8 4.06 18.11 20.56
CA GLY A 8 5.52 18.15 20.77
C GLY A 8 6.35 17.29 19.80
N ARG A 9 5.71 16.68 18.78
CA ARG A 9 6.38 15.80 17.80
C ARG A 9 6.23 16.34 16.39
N SER A 10 7.35 16.39 15.66
CA SER A 10 7.40 16.63 14.21
C SER A 10 8.05 15.43 13.52
N LYS A 11 7.76 15.26 12.25
CA LYS A 11 8.35 14.20 11.41
C LYS A 11 9.06 14.81 10.22
N GLU A 12 10.20 14.23 9.88
CA GLU A 12 10.80 14.45 8.57
C GLU A 12 10.09 13.62 7.53
N ILE A 13 9.71 14.25 6.42
CA ILE A 13 8.99 13.61 5.33
C ILE A 13 9.62 13.95 3.98
N VAL A 14 9.40 13.03 3.04
CA VAL A 14 9.66 13.23 1.60
C VAL A 14 8.32 13.34 0.90
N ILE A 15 8.18 14.32 0.03
CA ILE A 15 7.05 14.47 -0.89
C ILE A 15 7.58 14.13 -2.28
N LYS A 16 7.12 13.02 -2.83
CA LYS A 16 7.52 12.56 -4.16
C LYS A 16 6.34 12.72 -5.10
N TRP A 17 6.52 13.57 -6.13
CA TRP A 17 5.54 13.71 -7.19
C TRP A 17 5.54 12.46 -8.07
N ASN A 18 4.35 11.92 -8.30
CA ASN A 18 4.19 10.68 -9.05
C ASN A 18 4.25 10.93 -10.55
N ARG A 19 4.94 10.07 -11.27
CA ARG A 19 5.20 10.15 -12.71
C ARG A 19 4.33 9.21 -13.56
N MET A 20 3.21 8.71 -13.03
CA MET A 20 2.32 7.81 -13.77
C MET A 20 1.98 8.37 -15.16
N GLY A 21 1.98 7.52 -16.16
CA GLY A 21 1.66 7.85 -17.54
C GLY A 21 2.74 8.62 -18.30
N GLN A 22 3.87 8.94 -17.67
CA GLN A 22 5.03 9.54 -18.34
C GLN A 22 5.88 8.49 -19.05
N ASP A 23 6.68 8.94 -20.00
CA ASP A 23 7.68 8.09 -20.64
C ASP A 23 8.83 7.78 -19.66
N ILE A 24 9.25 6.53 -19.63
CA ILE A 24 10.39 6.10 -18.82
C ILE A 24 11.68 6.51 -19.54
N PRO A 25 12.65 7.12 -18.85
CA PRO A 25 13.94 7.46 -19.44
C PRO A 25 14.60 6.27 -20.11
N GLY A 26 15.21 6.48 -21.30
CA GLY A 26 15.77 5.42 -22.13
C GLY A 26 16.85 4.55 -21.44
N GLU A 27 17.59 5.14 -20.49
CA GLU A 27 18.58 4.40 -19.68
C GLU A 27 17.93 3.26 -18.87
N THR A 28 16.72 3.46 -18.34
CA THR A 28 15.98 2.44 -17.61
C THR A 28 15.44 1.34 -18.53
N GLN A 29 15.10 1.70 -19.78
CA GLN A 29 14.64 0.73 -20.78
C GLN A 29 15.78 -0.19 -21.25
N VAL A 30 17.01 0.31 -21.28
CA VAL A 30 18.20 -0.48 -21.66
C VAL A 30 18.55 -1.53 -20.60
N LEU A 31 18.17 -1.31 -19.34
CA LEU A 31 18.47 -2.22 -18.23
C LEU A 31 17.51 -3.43 -18.12
N GLY A 32 16.52 -3.57 -19.02
CA GLY A 32 15.87 -4.86 -19.19
C GLY A 32 14.35 -4.93 -19.21
N ASP A 33 13.60 -3.84 -19.15
CA ASP A 33 12.13 -3.92 -19.21
C ASP A 33 11.53 -2.87 -20.14
N ALA A 34 11.45 -3.22 -21.44
CA ALA A 34 10.82 -2.36 -22.46
C ALA A 34 9.33 -2.07 -22.18
N THR A 35 8.71 -2.85 -21.26
CA THR A 35 7.30 -2.73 -20.86
C THR A 35 7.12 -2.05 -19.51
N ALA A 36 8.20 -1.52 -18.92
CA ALA A 36 8.13 -0.85 -17.64
C ALA A 36 7.22 0.37 -17.72
N GLU A 37 6.37 0.54 -16.74
CA GLU A 37 5.50 1.71 -16.57
C GLU A 37 5.57 2.20 -15.13
N PHE A 38 5.51 3.52 -14.97
CA PHE A 38 5.43 4.11 -13.64
C PHE A 38 4.13 3.71 -12.95
N ASN A 39 4.26 3.20 -11.75
CA ASN A 39 3.10 2.87 -10.92
C ASN A 39 2.22 4.10 -10.68
N SER A 40 0.90 3.89 -10.60
CA SER A 40 0.04 4.90 -10.04
C SER A 40 0.40 5.16 -8.57
N PRO A 41 0.06 6.33 -8.00
CA PRO A 41 0.37 6.61 -6.60
C PRO A 41 -0.28 5.60 -5.64
N PHE A 42 -1.44 5.05 -6.01
CA PHE A 42 -2.15 4.04 -5.22
C PHE A 42 -1.44 2.69 -5.28
N LEU A 43 -0.97 2.29 -6.46
CA LEU A 43 -0.24 1.04 -6.63
C LEU A 43 1.12 1.10 -5.94
N GLU A 44 1.90 2.17 -6.15
CA GLU A 44 3.17 2.39 -5.48
C GLU A 44 3.01 2.31 -3.95
N PHE A 45 2.02 3.04 -3.41
CA PHE A 45 1.72 3.04 -1.98
C PHE A 45 1.42 1.63 -1.45
N SER A 46 0.57 0.88 -2.15
CA SER A 46 0.15 -0.46 -1.72
C SER A 46 1.26 -1.49 -1.82
N LEU A 47 2.06 -1.46 -2.91
CA LEU A 47 3.21 -2.36 -3.08
C LEU A 47 4.27 -2.14 -2.00
N VAL A 48 4.57 -0.89 -1.64
CA VAL A 48 5.53 -0.61 -0.55
C VAL A 48 5.00 -1.08 0.79
N LEU A 49 3.70 -0.93 1.07
CA LEU A 49 3.11 -1.49 2.29
C LEU A 49 3.19 -3.02 2.32
N GLU A 50 2.94 -3.69 1.19
CA GLU A 50 3.05 -5.14 1.07
C GLU A 50 4.50 -5.60 1.28
N LEU A 51 5.47 -4.98 0.60
CA LEU A 51 6.89 -5.25 0.76
C LEU A 51 7.33 -5.13 2.24
N ARG A 52 6.85 -4.10 2.94
CA ARG A 52 7.14 -3.90 4.37
C ARG A 52 6.53 -4.97 5.27
N LYS A 53 5.38 -5.54 4.91
CA LYS A 53 4.75 -6.66 5.66
C LYS A 53 5.52 -7.95 5.43
N SER A 54 5.86 -8.27 4.19
CA SER A 54 6.63 -9.46 3.84
C SER A 54 7.99 -9.50 4.57
N GLY A 55 8.67 -8.36 4.69
CA GLY A 55 9.93 -8.25 5.42
C GLY A 55 9.83 -8.42 6.93
N SER A 56 8.63 -8.39 7.54
CA SER A 56 8.47 -8.62 8.99
C SER A 56 8.51 -10.11 9.35
N GLU A 57 8.23 -10.98 8.40
CA GLU A 57 8.21 -12.44 8.56
C GLU A 57 9.50 -13.12 8.06
N ALA A 58 10.31 -12.41 7.26
CA ALA A 58 11.54 -12.92 6.70
C ALA A 58 12.74 -12.78 7.65
N LEU A 59 13.69 -13.72 7.56
CA LEU A 59 14.95 -13.72 8.30
C LEU A 59 15.83 -12.48 8.03
N ALA A 60 15.64 -11.81 6.89
CA ALA A 60 16.31 -10.57 6.51
C ALA A 60 15.28 -9.43 6.33
N ARG A 61 15.29 -8.49 7.26
CA ARG A 61 14.40 -7.32 7.20
C ARG A 61 14.94 -6.30 6.21
N LEU A 62 14.25 -6.14 5.07
CA LEU A 62 14.53 -5.06 4.13
C LEU A 62 13.99 -3.73 4.68
N TYR A 63 14.87 -2.75 4.85
CA TYR A 63 14.47 -1.42 5.28
C TYR A 63 13.99 -0.62 4.06
N THR A 64 12.79 -0.06 4.16
CA THR A 64 12.23 0.82 3.14
C THR A 64 11.65 2.06 3.80
N HIS A 65 11.60 3.17 3.08
CA HIS A 65 10.87 4.32 3.60
C HIS A 65 9.38 3.98 3.75
N ARG A 66 8.76 4.49 4.80
CA ARG A 66 7.38 4.19 5.11
C ARG A 66 6.45 5.13 4.36
N PRO A 67 5.51 4.64 3.53
CA PRO A 67 4.50 5.47 2.93
C PRO A 67 3.51 5.93 4.02
N LEU A 68 3.17 7.22 4.01
CA LEU A 68 2.34 7.86 5.02
C LEU A 68 0.99 8.30 4.45
N ALA A 69 0.98 8.88 3.25
CA ALA A 69 -0.23 9.39 2.61
C ALA A 69 -0.04 9.58 1.10
N ILE A 70 -1.16 9.68 0.40
CA ILE A 70 -1.22 10.17 -0.97
C ILE A 70 -1.81 11.57 -0.93
N TYR A 71 -1.09 12.54 -1.47
CA TYR A 71 -1.56 13.92 -1.58
C TYR A 71 -2.15 14.17 -2.96
N VAL A 72 -3.37 14.68 -3.00
CA VAL A 72 -4.07 15.04 -4.23
C VAL A 72 -4.32 16.55 -4.22
N PRO A 73 -3.54 17.33 -4.98
CA PRO A 73 -3.73 18.79 -5.02
C PRO A 73 -5.07 19.13 -5.65
N ARG A 74 -5.67 20.23 -5.18
CA ARG A 74 -6.90 20.75 -5.77
C ARG A 74 -6.69 21.37 -7.16
N LYS A 75 -5.46 21.81 -7.46
CA LYS A 75 -5.10 22.44 -8.74
C LYS A 75 -5.14 21.42 -9.87
N PHE A 76 -5.84 21.76 -10.94
CA PHE A 76 -5.81 21.02 -12.19
C PHE A 76 -4.61 21.46 -13.04
N ILE A 77 -3.93 20.48 -13.63
CA ILE A 77 -2.83 20.66 -14.57
C ILE A 77 -3.12 19.73 -15.74
N ARG A 78 -3.12 20.24 -16.97
CA ARG A 78 -3.40 19.40 -18.14
C ARG A 78 -2.47 18.19 -18.19
N ALA A 79 -2.99 17.03 -18.57
CA ALA A 79 -2.24 15.78 -18.63
C ALA A 79 -0.96 15.90 -19.48
N GLU A 80 -1.03 16.65 -20.59
CA GLU A 80 0.11 16.91 -21.47
C GLU A 80 1.20 17.73 -20.77
N GLN A 81 0.82 18.71 -19.93
CA GLN A 81 1.77 19.49 -19.12
C GLN A 81 2.44 18.66 -18.02
N LEU A 82 1.80 17.57 -17.61
CA LEU A 82 2.36 16.58 -16.71
C LEU A 82 3.19 15.51 -17.45
N GLY A 83 3.32 15.61 -18.78
CA GLY A 83 4.04 14.64 -19.61
C GLY A 83 3.35 13.29 -19.74
N ARG A 84 2.05 13.21 -19.41
CA ARG A 84 1.27 11.97 -19.47
C ARG A 84 0.86 11.61 -20.89
N ARG A 85 1.02 10.34 -21.23
CA ARG A 85 0.63 9.78 -22.52
C ARG A 85 -0.75 9.10 -22.40
N PRO A 86 -1.73 9.40 -23.28
CA PRO A 86 -3.07 8.83 -23.19
C PRO A 86 -3.09 7.31 -23.10
N HIS A 87 -2.37 6.62 -24.01
CA HIS A 87 -2.33 5.16 -24.04
C HIS A 87 -1.80 4.53 -22.73
N ARG A 88 -0.84 5.19 -22.04
CA ARG A 88 -0.32 4.74 -20.75
C ARG A 88 -1.34 4.97 -19.63
N MET A 89 -2.01 6.11 -19.65
CA MET A 89 -3.06 6.41 -18.67
C MET A 89 -4.23 5.43 -18.78
N GLU A 90 -4.66 5.11 -20.01
CA GLU A 90 -5.69 4.08 -20.25
C GLU A 90 -5.26 2.68 -19.77
N ALA A 91 -3.97 2.33 -19.91
CA ALA A 91 -3.45 1.07 -19.38
C ALA A 91 -3.50 1.04 -17.85
N ILE A 92 -3.14 2.14 -17.20
CA ILE A 92 -3.22 2.28 -15.74
C ILE A 92 -4.68 2.16 -15.26
N GLU A 93 -5.63 2.85 -15.90
CA GLU A 93 -7.05 2.77 -15.53
C GLU A 93 -7.59 1.33 -15.66
N ARG A 94 -7.26 0.62 -16.73
CA ARG A 94 -7.65 -0.79 -16.91
C ARG A 94 -7.07 -1.73 -15.86
N SER A 95 -5.91 -1.39 -15.28
CA SER A 95 -5.27 -2.19 -14.23
C SER A 95 -5.77 -1.88 -12.82
N HIS A 96 -6.58 -0.83 -12.66
CA HIS A 96 -7.04 -0.32 -11.36
C HIS A 96 -8.57 -0.36 -11.27
N ASP A 97 -9.15 -1.56 -11.21
CA ASP A 97 -10.60 -1.72 -11.01
C ASP A 97 -11.06 -0.96 -9.75
N GLY A 98 -12.00 -0.04 -9.94
CA GLY A 98 -12.67 0.69 -8.87
C GLY A 98 -11.92 1.92 -8.33
N ILE A 99 -10.76 2.30 -8.89
CA ILE A 99 -10.05 3.53 -8.51
C ILE A 99 -10.14 4.54 -9.65
N ALA A 100 -10.91 5.61 -9.45
CA ALA A 100 -10.95 6.73 -10.39
C ALA A 100 -9.66 7.56 -10.28
N ILE A 101 -8.84 7.54 -11.33
CA ILE A 101 -7.62 8.35 -11.42
C ILE A 101 -7.91 9.59 -12.26
N ASP A 102 -7.76 10.77 -11.68
CA ASP A 102 -7.90 12.03 -12.42
C ASP A 102 -6.58 12.35 -13.17
N TRP A 103 -6.63 12.31 -14.50
CA TRP A 103 -5.47 12.56 -15.36
C TRP A 103 -4.89 13.97 -15.21
N ASN A 104 -5.69 14.91 -14.73
CA ASN A 104 -5.33 16.31 -14.57
C ASN A 104 -4.88 16.67 -13.13
N ARG A 105 -4.61 15.69 -12.29
CA ARG A 105 -4.09 15.87 -10.94
C ARG A 105 -2.63 15.43 -10.84
N ASN A 106 -1.79 16.29 -10.29
CA ASN A 106 -0.42 15.93 -10.01
C ASN A 106 -0.33 15.30 -8.62
N TYR A 107 -0.50 13.99 -8.55
CA TYR A 107 -0.45 13.24 -7.29
C TYR A 107 0.95 13.24 -6.69
N ALA A 108 1.05 13.18 -5.36
CA ALA A 108 2.29 12.93 -4.68
C ALA A 108 2.13 11.82 -3.62
N VAL A 109 3.13 10.97 -3.49
CA VAL A 109 3.23 10.02 -2.39
C VAL A 109 4.11 10.64 -1.31
N ILE A 110 3.63 10.64 -0.08
CA ILE A 110 4.33 11.18 1.08
C ILE A 110 4.94 10.01 1.85
N TYR A 111 6.24 10.08 2.07
CA TYR A 111 7.01 9.08 2.79
C TYR A 111 7.66 9.66 4.04
N GLU A 112 7.86 8.81 5.04
CA GLU A 112 8.75 9.13 6.16
C GLU A 112 10.20 9.19 5.66
N TRP A 113 10.95 10.21 6.09
CA TRP A 113 12.36 10.37 5.70
C TRP A 113 13.20 9.20 6.24
N MET A 114 14.05 8.64 5.39
CA MET A 114 15.03 7.64 5.78
C MET A 114 16.38 8.33 6.03
N LYS A 115 16.87 8.23 7.25
CA LYS A 115 18.17 8.84 7.63
C LYS A 115 19.32 8.08 7.00
N GLY A 116 20.23 8.81 6.38
CA GLY A 116 21.39 8.26 5.71
C GLY A 116 21.81 9.11 4.51
N ILE A 117 22.72 8.57 3.72
CA ILE A 117 23.16 9.09 2.43
C ILE A 117 22.99 7.99 1.38
N ASP A 118 22.82 8.36 0.12
CA ASP A 118 22.76 7.36 -0.94
C ASP A 118 24.15 6.73 -1.22
N ALA A 119 24.17 5.58 -1.89
CA ALA A 119 25.42 4.84 -2.12
C ALA A 119 26.39 5.60 -3.02
N VAL A 120 25.89 6.48 -3.91
CA VAL A 120 26.79 7.33 -4.75
C VAL A 120 27.46 8.39 -3.90
N GLU A 121 26.72 9.03 -2.98
CA GLU A 121 27.31 9.98 -2.04
C GLU A 121 28.28 9.28 -1.10
N ALA A 122 27.96 8.06 -0.64
CA ALA A 122 28.87 7.27 0.19
C ALA A 122 30.15 6.94 -0.57
N HIS A 123 30.07 6.60 -1.85
CA HIS A 123 31.23 6.37 -2.69
C HIS A 123 32.07 7.66 -2.88
N ARG A 124 31.46 8.81 -3.13
CA ARG A 124 32.17 10.10 -3.23
C ARG A 124 32.88 10.50 -1.93
N LYS A 125 32.39 10.02 -0.79
CA LYS A 125 32.99 10.21 0.53
C LYS A 125 34.01 9.12 0.91
N GLU A 126 34.36 8.24 -0.05
CA GLU A 126 35.31 7.14 0.14
C GLU A 126 34.89 6.13 1.23
N LEU A 127 33.58 6.08 1.58
CA LEU A 127 33.01 5.12 2.51
C LEU A 127 32.63 3.79 1.84
N LEU A 128 32.51 3.77 0.51
CA LEU A 128 32.29 2.61 -0.33
C LEU A 128 33.23 2.67 -1.53
N ASP A 129 33.96 1.59 -1.80
CA ASP A 129 34.66 1.40 -3.06
C ASP A 129 33.69 0.87 -4.14
N ASN A 130 34.19 0.72 -5.38
CA ASN A 130 33.39 0.24 -6.51
C ASN A 130 32.87 -1.19 -6.30
N ASP A 131 33.68 -2.07 -5.71
CA ASP A 131 33.33 -3.47 -5.51
C ASP A 131 32.28 -3.62 -4.42
N ALA A 132 32.40 -2.87 -3.32
CA ALA A 132 31.41 -2.79 -2.27
C ALA A 132 30.08 -2.20 -2.77
N MET A 133 30.12 -1.18 -3.63
CA MET A 133 28.92 -0.62 -4.25
C MET A 133 28.23 -1.62 -5.19
N ALA A 134 28.98 -2.32 -6.04
CA ALA A 134 28.43 -3.36 -6.91
C ALA A 134 27.81 -4.50 -6.09
N THR A 135 28.50 -4.94 -5.04
CA THR A 135 28.00 -5.95 -4.10
C THR A 135 26.70 -5.50 -3.43
N LEU A 136 26.63 -4.23 -3.01
CA LEU A 136 25.45 -3.66 -2.36
C LEU A 136 24.23 -3.64 -3.29
N ILE A 137 24.41 -3.26 -4.56
CA ILE A 137 23.36 -3.27 -5.59
C ILE A 137 22.82 -4.69 -5.79
N GLU A 138 23.72 -5.67 -5.90
CA GLU A 138 23.33 -7.08 -6.09
C GLU A 138 22.66 -7.65 -4.83
N CYS A 139 23.09 -7.27 -3.64
CA CYS A 139 22.40 -7.63 -2.38
C CYS A 139 20.99 -7.05 -2.36
N ALA A 140 20.82 -5.77 -2.72
CA ALA A 140 19.52 -5.13 -2.75
C ALA A 140 18.56 -5.84 -3.73
N ARG A 141 19.05 -6.21 -4.90
CA ARG A 141 18.29 -6.97 -5.89
C ARG A 141 17.86 -8.34 -5.36
N LYS A 142 18.77 -9.09 -4.76
CA LYS A 142 18.48 -10.42 -4.18
C LYS A 142 17.52 -10.34 -3.00
N ASP A 143 17.68 -9.35 -2.13
CA ASP A 143 16.82 -9.18 -0.97
C ASP A 143 15.38 -8.80 -1.41
N LEU A 144 15.20 -8.00 -2.48
CA LEU A 144 13.89 -7.74 -3.09
C LEU A 144 13.29 -9.00 -3.70
N ASP A 145 14.06 -9.73 -4.53
CA ASP A 145 13.60 -10.93 -5.20
C ASP A 145 13.17 -12.02 -4.19
N SER A 146 13.93 -12.19 -3.11
CA SER A 146 13.61 -13.12 -2.03
C SER A 146 12.27 -12.81 -1.34
N GLN A 147 11.81 -11.57 -1.39
CA GLN A 147 10.50 -11.14 -0.87
C GLN A 147 9.41 -11.14 -1.95
N GLY A 148 9.74 -11.58 -3.16
CA GLY A 148 8.82 -11.65 -4.29
C GLY A 148 8.60 -10.32 -5.02
N PHE A 149 9.59 -9.43 -4.97
CA PHE A 149 9.53 -8.12 -5.64
C PHE A 149 10.75 -7.86 -6.52
N THR A 150 10.57 -6.99 -7.50
CA THR A 150 11.64 -6.48 -8.37
C THR A 150 11.42 -5.01 -8.67
N VAL A 151 12.51 -4.27 -8.91
CA VAL A 151 12.49 -2.86 -9.33
C VAL A 151 13.23 -2.76 -10.65
N SER A 152 12.59 -2.21 -11.68
CA SER A 152 13.22 -2.05 -13.01
C SER A 152 14.32 -0.99 -13.03
N ASP A 153 14.39 -0.12 -12.04
CA ASP A 153 15.39 0.95 -11.91
C ASP A 153 16.18 0.82 -10.59
N ASN A 154 16.96 -0.26 -10.48
CA ASN A 154 17.79 -0.49 -9.30
C ASN A 154 19.12 0.26 -9.40
N LYS A 155 19.11 1.54 -9.06
CA LYS A 155 20.27 2.44 -9.09
C LYS A 155 20.90 2.61 -7.71
N PRO A 156 22.22 2.85 -7.63
CA PRO A 156 22.89 3.09 -6.34
C PRO A 156 22.34 4.33 -5.58
N GLN A 157 21.77 5.31 -6.30
CA GLN A 157 21.09 6.47 -5.69
C GLN A 157 19.83 6.09 -4.90
N HIS A 158 19.24 4.93 -5.16
CA HIS A 158 18.06 4.43 -4.47
C HIS A 158 18.39 3.57 -3.24
N ILE A 159 19.69 3.38 -2.96
CA ILE A 159 20.17 2.61 -1.81
C ILE A 159 20.74 3.56 -0.78
N ILE A 160 20.13 3.61 0.39
CA ILE A 160 20.51 4.51 1.49
C ILE A 160 21.35 3.74 2.51
N VAL A 161 22.53 4.20 2.77
CA VAL A 161 23.44 3.68 3.81
C VAL A 161 23.60 4.69 4.94
N ARG A 162 23.95 4.22 6.12
CA ARG A 162 24.07 5.11 7.29
C ARG A 162 25.51 5.22 7.75
N PRO A 163 26.16 6.38 7.56
CA PRO A 163 27.45 6.66 8.16
C PRO A 163 27.36 6.73 9.70
N ARG A 164 28.38 6.22 10.36
CA ARG A 164 28.62 6.38 11.81
C ARG A 164 29.55 7.55 12.08
N GLN A 165 29.63 7.94 13.34
CA GLN A 165 30.53 9.06 13.78
C GLN A 165 32.02 8.73 13.59
N ASP A 166 32.38 7.45 13.61
CA ASP A 166 33.77 6.98 13.42
C ASP A 166 34.18 6.90 11.94
N GLY A 167 33.33 7.36 11.03
CA GLY A 167 33.55 7.29 9.58
C GLY A 167 33.25 5.94 8.93
N SER A 168 32.84 4.93 9.69
CA SER A 168 32.41 3.65 9.14
C SER A 168 30.94 3.68 8.71
N LEU A 169 30.49 2.68 7.94
CA LEU A 169 29.07 2.45 7.64
C LEU A 169 28.43 1.51 8.67
N ALA A 170 27.15 1.72 8.93
CA ALA A 170 26.39 0.89 9.85
C ALA A 170 26.27 -0.55 9.32
N THR A 171 26.56 -1.53 10.18
CA THR A 171 26.45 -2.95 9.91
C THR A 171 25.51 -3.63 10.92
N ASP A 172 25.01 -4.79 10.59
CA ASP A 172 24.29 -5.67 11.52
C ASP A 172 25.30 -6.41 12.46
N ARG A 173 24.76 -7.31 13.29
CA ARG A 173 25.59 -8.10 14.22
C ARG A 173 26.53 -9.10 13.53
N ALA A 174 26.22 -9.48 12.31
CA ALA A 174 27.03 -10.37 11.48
C ALA A 174 28.07 -9.61 10.62
N GLY A 175 28.13 -8.26 10.73
CA GLY A 175 29.01 -7.43 9.94
C GLY A 175 28.49 -7.11 8.53
N LYS A 176 27.27 -7.54 8.17
CA LYS A 176 26.64 -7.20 6.90
C LYS A 176 26.24 -5.73 6.92
N LEU A 177 26.51 -5.01 5.83
CA LEU A 177 26.13 -3.60 5.68
C LEU A 177 24.62 -3.43 5.81
N LEU A 178 24.19 -2.51 6.67
CA LEU A 178 22.80 -2.11 6.80
C LEU A 178 22.48 -1.04 5.76
N TYR A 179 21.46 -1.30 4.97
CA TYR A 179 20.97 -0.36 3.96
C TYR A 179 19.45 -0.34 3.93
N GLY A 180 18.91 0.70 3.34
CA GLY A 180 17.49 0.83 3.05
C GLY A 180 17.25 1.19 1.59
N LEU A 181 16.06 0.92 1.11
CA LEU A 181 15.67 1.22 -0.26
C LEU A 181 14.65 2.35 -0.30
N VAL A 182 14.78 3.19 -1.33
CA VAL A 182 13.86 4.27 -1.66
C VAL A 182 13.55 4.21 -3.16
N ASP A 183 12.57 4.99 -3.59
CA ASP A 183 12.14 5.09 -4.99
C ASP A 183 11.53 3.79 -5.57
N PHE A 184 10.24 3.62 -5.30
CA PHE A 184 9.48 2.43 -5.66
C PHE A 184 8.47 2.64 -6.81
N GLU A 185 8.64 3.68 -7.61
CA GLU A 185 7.69 3.96 -8.71
C GLU A 185 7.73 2.93 -9.84
N LEU A 186 8.78 2.11 -9.91
CA LEU A 186 8.90 0.97 -10.82
C LEU A 186 8.96 -0.38 -10.08
N LEU A 187 8.46 -0.43 -8.84
CA LEU A 187 8.36 -1.67 -8.07
C LEU A 187 7.26 -2.57 -8.67
N LYS A 188 7.58 -3.83 -8.87
CA LYS A 188 6.65 -4.86 -9.33
C LYS A 188 6.76 -6.09 -8.44
N ARG A 189 5.70 -6.88 -8.37
CA ARG A 189 5.78 -8.25 -7.85
C ARG A 189 6.44 -9.14 -8.90
N THR A 190 7.18 -10.13 -8.45
CA THR A 190 7.67 -11.20 -9.34
C THR A 190 6.48 -12.02 -9.85
N PRO A 191 6.61 -12.72 -11.01
CA PRO A 191 5.57 -13.60 -11.51
C PRO A 191 5.14 -14.67 -10.47
N ALA A 192 6.10 -15.21 -9.73
CA ALA A 192 5.83 -16.20 -8.67
C ALA A 192 4.96 -15.60 -7.54
N ARG A 193 5.23 -14.36 -7.13
CA ARG A 193 4.43 -13.66 -6.11
C ARG A 193 3.02 -13.34 -6.62
N GLU A 194 2.88 -12.92 -7.86
CA GLU A 194 1.56 -12.70 -8.48
C GLU A 194 0.72 -13.98 -8.54
N GLU A 195 1.33 -15.11 -8.88
CA GLU A 195 0.66 -16.41 -8.91
C GLU A 195 0.24 -16.86 -7.51
N GLN A 196 1.10 -16.69 -6.51
CA GLN A 196 0.78 -16.96 -5.11
C GLN A 196 -0.46 -16.15 -4.66
N LEU A 197 -0.48 -14.84 -4.94
CA LEU A 197 -1.62 -14.00 -4.56
C LEU A 197 -2.92 -14.37 -5.29
N ARG A 198 -2.83 -14.80 -6.55
CA ARG A 198 -3.99 -15.32 -7.29
C ARG A 198 -4.52 -16.61 -6.66
N ALA A 199 -3.62 -17.51 -6.26
CA ALA A 199 -3.97 -18.74 -5.58
C ALA A 199 -4.63 -18.45 -4.22
N GLU A 200 -4.09 -17.53 -3.42
CA GLU A 200 -4.65 -17.10 -2.14
C GLU A 200 -6.06 -16.51 -2.30
N LYS A 201 -6.25 -15.59 -3.25
CA LYS A 201 -7.57 -15.01 -3.56
C LYS A 201 -8.57 -16.08 -4.03
N ARG A 202 -8.12 -17.04 -4.84
CA ARG A 202 -8.97 -18.16 -5.26
C ARG A 202 -9.37 -19.04 -4.08
N GLN A 203 -8.44 -19.32 -3.17
CA GLN A 203 -8.72 -20.10 -1.97
C GLN A 203 -9.68 -19.36 -1.03
N GLU A 204 -9.49 -18.05 -0.80
CA GLU A 204 -10.44 -17.24 -0.05
C GLU A 204 -11.84 -17.25 -0.69
N TYR A 205 -11.93 -17.14 -2.01
CA TYR A 205 -13.18 -17.24 -2.74
C TYR A 205 -13.85 -18.61 -2.51
N LEU A 206 -13.11 -19.70 -2.62
CA LEU A 206 -13.61 -21.05 -2.38
C LEU A 206 -14.10 -21.21 -0.93
N ILE A 207 -13.34 -20.73 0.06
CA ILE A 207 -13.74 -20.75 1.46
C ILE A 207 -15.05 -19.96 1.66
N ARG A 208 -15.18 -18.79 1.03
CA ARG A 208 -16.44 -18.02 1.08
C ARG A 208 -17.61 -18.77 0.43
N GLN A 209 -17.37 -19.50 -0.67
CA GLN A 209 -18.41 -20.33 -1.31
C GLN A 209 -18.81 -21.51 -0.41
N VAL A 210 -17.85 -22.22 0.21
CA VAL A 210 -18.15 -23.31 1.16
C VAL A 210 -19.01 -22.79 2.32
N ARG A 211 -18.62 -21.66 2.93
CA ARG A 211 -19.38 -21.03 4.02
C ARG A 211 -20.81 -20.63 3.62
N ARG A 212 -21.09 -20.41 2.33
CA ARG A 212 -22.44 -20.16 1.82
C ARG A 212 -23.36 -21.38 1.97
N PHE A 213 -22.79 -22.59 1.95
CA PHE A 213 -23.52 -23.86 2.04
C PHE A 213 -23.47 -24.47 3.44
N GLU A 214 -22.70 -23.88 4.38
CA GLU A 214 -22.77 -24.28 5.78
C GLU A 214 -24.13 -23.91 6.37
N PRO A 215 -24.69 -24.74 7.28
CA PRO A 215 -25.91 -24.41 7.98
C PRO A 215 -25.73 -23.04 8.66
N ARG A 216 -26.56 -22.10 8.30
CA ARG A 216 -26.49 -20.75 8.87
C ARG A 216 -26.92 -20.81 10.32
N GLU A 217 -26.21 -20.07 11.18
CA GLU A 217 -26.69 -19.80 12.54
C GLU A 217 -28.13 -19.30 12.47
N GLN A 218 -29.00 -19.81 13.33
CA GLN A 218 -30.36 -19.32 13.42
C GLN A 218 -30.32 -17.88 13.93
N PHE A 219 -30.66 -16.96 13.07
CA PHE A 219 -30.81 -15.57 13.46
C PHE A 219 -32.00 -15.37 14.37
N PRO A 220 -31.94 -14.42 15.33
CA PRO A 220 -33.10 -14.04 16.11
C PRO A 220 -34.30 -13.71 15.21
N ALA A 221 -35.50 -14.00 15.68
CA ALA A 221 -36.73 -13.69 14.94
C ALA A 221 -36.74 -12.21 14.54
N GLY A 222 -37.14 -11.94 13.30
CA GLY A 222 -37.22 -10.56 12.77
C GLY A 222 -35.98 -10.08 12.02
N LEU A 223 -34.90 -10.88 11.97
CA LEU A 223 -33.73 -10.55 11.17
C LEU A 223 -33.79 -11.22 9.79
N SER A 224 -33.37 -10.48 8.78
CA SER A 224 -33.22 -10.92 7.40
C SER A 224 -31.77 -10.81 6.96
N GLN A 225 -31.38 -11.59 5.97
CA GLN A 225 -30.06 -11.56 5.40
C GLN A 225 -30.09 -11.05 3.97
N VAL A 226 -29.15 -10.20 3.61
CA VAL A 226 -28.91 -9.77 2.23
C VAL A 226 -27.42 -9.87 1.90
N ASN A 227 -27.14 -10.33 0.68
CA ASN A 227 -25.77 -10.32 0.15
C ASN A 227 -25.59 -9.09 -0.73
N ILE A 228 -24.64 -8.24 -0.39
CA ILE A 228 -24.29 -7.07 -1.16
C ILE A 228 -22.81 -7.17 -1.55
N MET A 229 -22.51 -7.24 -2.84
CA MET A 229 -21.16 -7.34 -3.38
C MET A 229 -20.29 -8.46 -2.76
N GLY A 230 -20.92 -9.61 -2.46
CA GLY A 230 -20.21 -10.76 -1.87
C GLY A 230 -20.06 -10.74 -0.35
N VAL A 231 -20.56 -9.71 0.32
CA VAL A 231 -20.63 -9.62 1.78
C VAL A 231 -22.05 -9.88 2.25
N ASP A 232 -22.20 -10.80 3.21
CA ASP A 232 -23.48 -11.10 3.81
C ASP A 232 -23.76 -10.10 4.95
N TYR A 233 -24.84 -9.35 4.80
CA TYR A 233 -25.36 -8.45 5.83
C TYR A 233 -26.61 -9.04 6.44
N VAL A 234 -26.72 -8.90 7.75
CA VAL A 234 -27.94 -9.20 8.49
C VAL A 234 -28.58 -7.88 8.87
N TYR A 235 -29.85 -7.72 8.53
CA TYR A 235 -30.60 -6.51 8.84
C TYR A 235 -31.98 -6.87 9.39
N GLY A 236 -32.52 -5.99 10.18
CA GLY A 236 -33.87 -6.13 10.73
C GLY A 236 -34.04 -5.35 12.00
N GLN A 237 -35.27 -5.36 12.49
CA GLN A 237 -35.64 -4.69 13.72
C GLN A 237 -35.70 -5.73 14.84
N VAL A 238 -34.88 -5.52 15.87
CA VAL A 238 -34.94 -6.31 17.10
C VAL A 238 -35.58 -5.47 18.17
N GLU A 239 -36.68 -5.92 18.71
CA GLU A 239 -37.29 -5.27 19.88
C GLU A 239 -36.35 -5.46 21.07
N SER A 240 -35.78 -4.36 21.52
CA SER A 240 -35.08 -4.29 22.79
C SER A 240 -35.74 -3.25 23.68
N THR A 241 -35.47 -3.33 24.95
CA THR A 241 -36.01 -2.40 25.96
C THR A 241 -35.60 -0.95 25.66
N GLY A 242 -36.23 -0.33 24.63
CA GLY A 242 -36.09 1.09 24.37
C GLY A 242 -35.72 1.54 22.95
N GLY A 243 -35.82 0.70 21.93
CA GLY A 243 -35.58 1.16 20.57
C GLY A 243 -35.43 0.10 19.51
N ALA A 244 -35.58 0.49 18.27
CA ALA A 244 -35.25 -0.34 17.11
C ALA A 244 -33.74 -0.44 16.95
N LEU A 245 -33.21 -1.67 16.95
CA LEU A 245 -31.80 -1.96 16.72
C LEU A 245 -31.63 -2.58 15.34
N TRP A 246 -30.57 -2.15 14.66
CA TRP A 246 -30.16 -2.75 13.40
C TRP A 246 -28.86 -3.51 13.57
N VAL A 247 -28.79 -4.69 12.99
CA VAL A 247 -27.64 -5.57 13.05
C VAL A 247 -26.89 -5.50 11.75
N VAL A 248 -25.59 -5.32 11.82
CA VAL A 248 -24.71 -5.17 10.67
C VAL A 248 -23.69 -6.29 10.63
N GLY A 249 -23.38 -6.77 9.44
CA GLY A 249 -22.32 -7.73 9.24
C GLY A 249 -20.92 -7.14 9.43
N ARG A 250 -19.92 -7.97 9.28
CA ARG A 250 -18.51 -7.79 9.69
C ARG A 250 -17.77 -6.53 9.26
N ASP A 251 -18.24 -5.81 8.24
CA ASP A 251 -17.54 -4.60 7.76
C ASP A 251 -18.43 -3.36 7.91
N PRO A 252 -18.26 -2.61 9.01
CA PRO A 252 -19.04 -1.41 9.25
C PRO A 252 -18.76 -0.29 8.22
N MET A 253 -17.59 -0.29 7.54
CA MET A 253 -17.25 0.73 6.54
C MET A 253 -18.12 0.64 5.29
N LEU A 254 -18.44 -0.58 4.82
CA LEU A 254 -19.33 -0.77 3.66
C LEU A 254 -20.78 -0.40 3.96
N PHE A 255 -21.16 -0.45 5.23
CA PHE A 255 -22.52 -0.14 5.67
C PHE A 255 -22.86 1.35 5.53
N ASP A 256 -21.88 2.26 5.67
CA ASP A 256 -22.09 3.70 5.49
C ASP A 256 -22.64 4.10 4.12
N TYR A 257 -22.29 3.33 3.09
CA TYR A 257 -22.79 3.59 1.73
C TYR A 257 -24.27 3.27 1.54
N PHE A 258 -24.84 2.39 2.38
CA PHE A 258 -26.16 1.84 2.19
C PHE A 258 -27.18 2.27 3.27
N LEU A 259 -26.69 2.87 4.35
CA LEU A 259 -27.58 3.42 5.37
C LEU A 259 -28.17 4.77 4.94
N PRO A 260 -29.46 4.99 5.16
CA PRO A 260 -30.01 6.33 5.07
C PRO A 260 -29.24 7.30 5.98
N GLU A 261 -29.03 8.54 5.54
CA GLU A 261 -28.30 9.58 6.31
C GLU A 261 -28.80 9.80 7.74
N LYS A 262 -30.08 9.49 7.96
CA LYS A 262 -30.72 9.60 9.28
C LYS A 262 -30.25 8.58 10.32
N TRP A 263 -29.36 7.65 9.96
CA TRP A 263 -28.92 6.61 10.88
C TRP A 263 -27.49 6.88 11.35
N ARG A 264 -27.35 7.00 12.67
CA ARG A 264 -26.02 7.17 13.29
C ARG A 264 -25.43 5.81 13.65
N ARG A 265 -24.14 5.66 13.42
CA ARG A 265 -23.37 4.51 13.83
C ARG A 265 -22.97 4.62 15.29
N THR A 266 -23.68 3.97 16.14
CA THR A 266 -23.26 3.79 17.52
C THR A 266 -23.31 2.29 17.82
N PRO A 267 -22.17 1.59 17.80
CA PRO A 267 -22.14 0.17 18.15
C PRO A 267 -22.51 0.03 19.61
N ARG A 268 -23.53 -0.77 19.93
CA ARG A 268 -23.99 -0.96 21.30
C ARG A 268 -23.76 -2.36 21.84
N THR A 269 -23.96 -3.38 21.02
CA THR A 269 -23.91 -4.77 21.48
C THR A 269 -23.44 -5.69 20.37
N ARG A 270 -22.66 -6.71 20.72
CA ARG A 270 -22.38 -7.82 19.83
C ARG A 270 -23.42 -8.92 20.05
N LEU A 271 -24.18 -9.26 19.03
CA LEU A 271 -25.09 -10.42 19.04
C LEU A 271 -24.30 -11.73 18.93
N SER A 272 -23.20 -11.71 18.18
CA SER A 272 -22.21 -12.75 18.12
C SER A 272 -20.85 -12.14 17.80
N SER A 273 -19.77 -12.92 17.75
CA SER A 273 -18.45 -12.45 17.30
C SER A 273 -18.44 -11.91 15.85
N ALA A 274 -19.52 -12.12 15.11
CA ALA A 274 -19.64 -11.78 13.67
C ALA A 274 -20.50 -10.55 13.40
N TYR A 275 -21.30 -10.06 14.38
CA TYR A 275 -22.27 -8.99 14.15
C TYR A 275 -22.17 -7.91 15.22
N GLU A 276 -22.31 -6.66 14.79
CA GLU A 276 -22.41 -5.49 15.64
C GLU A 276 -23.83 -4.93 15.56
N VAL A 277 -24.35 -4.47 16.67
CA VAL A 277 -25.68 -3.89 16.78
C VAL A 277 -25.58 -2.38 16.85
N TYR A 278 -26.32 -1.70 16.01
CA TYR A 278 -26.36 -0.25 15.93
C TYR A 278 -27.77 0.25 16.28
N GLU A 279 -27.82 1.35 17.00
CA GLU A 279 -29.08 2.02 17.30
C GLU A 279 -29.50 2.93 16.17
N THR A 280 -30.76 2.87 15.78
CA THR A 280 -31.36 3.88 14.90
C THR A 280 -31.68 5.13 15.69
N VAL A 281 -31.25 6.28 15.19
CA VAL A 281 -31.75 7.56 15.69
C VAL A 281 -33.09 7.81 15.02
N THR A 282 -34.16 7.66 15.77
CA THR A 282 -35.48 8.19 15.37
C THR A 282 -35.44 9.68 15.66
N ASP A 283 -35.64 10.50 14.60
CA ASP A 283 -35.92 11.93 14.77
C ASP A 283 -37.25 12.13 15.54
#